data_bfc2043e7d88b20b6ff47e3b8a03e3db
#
_entry.id   bfc2043e7d88b20b6ff47e3b8a03e3db
#
_cell.length_a   1.000
_cell.length_b   1.000
_cell.length_c   1.000
_cell.angle_alpha   90.00
_cell.angle_beta   90.00
_cell.angle_gamma   90.00
#
_symmetry.space_group_name_H-M   'P 1'
#
loop_
_entity.id
_entity.type
_entity.pdbx_description
1 polymer ?
#
loop_
_entity_poly.entity_id
_entity_poly.type
_entity_poly.pdbx_seq_one_letter_code
_entity_poly.pdbx_strand_id
1 'polypeptide(L)'
;ELFEIKDNCLKIVSLDGHRISIRKMPLKKEYSDRKIVVPGKTLSEISKILSGEIDDQVSIYFTKNHILFEFDQTMVVSRLIEGEYFRIDQMLSSDYDTKVSVNKKEFLDCIDRATLLVREGDKKPIVIEIKDNSMELKIDSAMGSMNEEIDIEKDGKDILIGFNPKFLIDALKVIDDEVIHMYLMNPKAPCFIRDDEENYTYLILPVNISQNQNR
;
A
#
# COMPACT_ATOMS: atom_id res chain seq x y z
N GLU A 1 1.97 -5.55 -13.21
CA GLU A 1 2.40 -4.28 -12.61
C GLU A 1 2.90 -3.34 -13.71
N LEU A 2 2.69 -2.03 -13.53
CA LEU A 2 3.13 -1.01 -14.48
C LEU A 2 4.50 -0.50 -14.09
N PHE A 3 5.42 -0.42 -15.04
CA PHE A 3 6.66 0.34 -14.94
C PHE A 3 6.57 1.52 -15.91
N GLU A 4 6.69 2.72 -15.39
CA GLU A 4 6.66 3.96 -16.15
C GLU A 4 7.94 4.76 -15.88
N ILE A 5 8.72 4.99 -16.93
CA ILE A 5 9.88 5.88 -16.90
C ILE A 5 9.44 7.19 -17.53
N LYS A 6 9.50 8.28 -16.79
CA LYS A 6 9.17 9.61 -17.24
C LYS A 6 9.85 10.64 -16.33
N ASP A 7 10.27 11.77 -16.92
CA ASP A 7 10.86 12.90 -16.18
C ASP A 7 11.98 12.47 -15.21
N ASN A 8 12.86 11.58 -15.66
CA ASN A 8 13.97 11.01 -14.87
C ASN A 8 13.53 10.28 -13.59
N CYS A 9 12.34 9.73 -13.59
CA CYS A 9 11.76 8.98 -12.50
C CYS A 9 11.25 7.63 -12.99
N LEU A 10 11.52 6.57 -12.23
CA LEU A 10 10.85 5.29 -12.36
C LEU A 10 9.67 5.25 -11.41
N LYS A 11 8.47 5.12 -11.95
CA LYS A 11 7.25 4.89 -11.20
C LYS A 11 6.78 3.47 -11.42
N ILE A 12 6.60 2.73 -10.33
CA ILE A 12 6.04 1.36 -10.36
C ILE A 12 4.66 1.40 -9.72
N VAL A 13 3.69 0.79 -10.39
CA VAL A 13 2.30 0.72 -9.93
C VAL A 13 1.83 -0.71 -9.91
N SER A 14 1.31 -1.13 -8.77
CA SER A 14 0.61 -2.39 -8.57
C SER A 14 -0.82 -2.11 -8.12
N LEU A 15 -1.78 -2.86 -8.62
CA LEU A 15 -3.17 -2.73 -8.20
C LEU A 15 -3.90 -4.07 -8.23
N ASP A 16 -4.90 -4.16 -7.39
CA ASP A 16 -6.00 -5.13 -7.45
C ASP A 16 -7.36 -4.41 -7.34
N GLY A 17 -8.46 -5.11 -7.18
CA GLY A 17 -9.79 -4.49 -7.13
C GLY A 17 -10.07 -3.62 -5.90
N HIS A 18 -9.15 -3.54 -4.92
CA HIS A 18 -9.38 -2.91 -3.61
C HIS A 18 -8.29 -1.95 -3.16
N ARG A 19 -7.12 -1.97 -3.80
CA ARG A 19 -5.95 -1.18 -3.39
C ARG A 19 -5.03 -0.89 -4.56
N ILE A 20 -4.27 0.19 -4.43
CA ILE A 20 -3.22 0.60 -5.37
C ILE A 20 -1.97 0.91 -4.58
N SER A 21 -0.83 0.37 -5.02
CA SER A 21 0.48 0.70 -4.49
C SER A 21 1.30 1.40 -5.56
N ILE A 22 1.91 2.52 -5.22
CA ILE A 22 2.75 3.32 -6.11
C ILE A 22 4.07 3.56 -5.42
N ARG A 23 5.16 3.22 -6.08
CA ARG A 23 6.53 3.57 -5.66
C ARG A 23 7.17 4.42 -6.74
N LYS A 24 7.81 5.51 -6.35
CA LYS A 24 8.60 6.38 -7.23
C LYS A 24 10.06 6.33 -6.81
N MET A 25 10.95 6.36 -7.78
CA MET A 25 12.39 6.37 -7.55
C MET A 25 13.07 7.27 -8.59
N PRO A 26 13.88 8.24 -8.17
CA PRO A 26 14.67 9.03 -9.11
C PRO A 26 15.70 8.16 -9.81
N LEU A 27 15.89 8.37 -11.09
CA LEU A 27 16.88 7.66 -11.90
C LEU A 27 18.20 8.43 -11.94
N LYS A 28 19.33 7.73 -11.94
CA LYS A 28 20.68 8.32 -11.95
C LYS A 28 21.05 8.97 -13.28
N LYS A 29 20.34 8.65 -14.35
CA LYS A 29 20.57 9.14 -15.73
C LYS A 29 19.24 9.40 -16.40
N GLU A 30 19.25 10.23 -17.42
CA GLU A 30 18.12 10.43 -18.30
C GLU A 30 17.90 9.19 -19.20
N TYR A 31 16.65 8.78 -19.28
CA TYR A 31 16.20 7.70 -20.13
C TYR A 31 15.00 8.17 -20.95
N SER A 32 14.81 7.59 -22.13
CA SER A 32 13.62 7.85 -22.93
C SER A 32 12.37 7.38 -22.19
N ASP A 33 11.30 8.14 -22.29
CA ASP A 33 10.00 7.81 -21.74
C ASP A 33 9.56 6.42 -22.17
N ARG A 34 9.12 5.63 -21.22
CA ARG A 34 8.70 4.26 -21.47
C ARG A 34 7.61 3.85 -20.50
N LYS A 35 6.66 3.06 -21.02
CA LYS A 35 5.58 2.48 -20.25
C LYS A 35 5.41 1.03 -20.64
N ILE A 36 5.55 0.12 -19.66
CA ILE A 36 5.47 -1.32 -19.89
C ILE A 36 4.73 -2.00 -18.75
N VAL A 37 4.12 -3.16 -19.07
CA VAL A 37 3.40 -3.96 -18.08
C VAL A 37 4.18 -5.25 -17.83
N VAL A 38 4.64 -5.41 -16.59
CA VAL A 38 5.43 -6.55 -16.12
C VAL A 38 4.52 -7.52 -15.36
N PRO A 39 4.64 -8.84 -15.57
CA PRO A 39 3.89 -9.81 -14.78
C PRO A 39 4.25 -9.73 -13.30
N GLY A 40 3.26 -9.58 -12.41
CA GLY A 40 3.49 -9.50 -10.95
C GLY A 40 4.16 -10.76 -10.39
N LYS A 41 3.88 -11.94 -11.00
CA LYS A 41 4.55 -13.18 -10.63
C LYS A 41 6.07 -13.10 -10.80
N THR A 42 6.54 -12.46 -11.88
CA THR A 42 7.99 -12.28 -12.11
C THR A 42 8.63 -11.49 -10.98
N LEU A 43 8.01 -10.37 -10.58
CA LEU A 43 8.53 -9.53 -9.50
C LEU A 43 8.45 -10.24 -8.14
N SER A 44 7.38 -11.00 -7.90
CA SER A 44 7.27 -11.83 -6.70
C SER A 44 8.35 -12.91 -6.59
N GLU A 45 8.76 -13.52 -7.70
CA GLU A 45 9.87 -14.49 -7.69
C GLU A 45 11.22 -13.78 -7.50
N ILE A 46 11.43 -12.63 -8.15
CA ILE A 46 12.66 -11.84 -7.98
C ILE A 46 12.81 -11.39 -6.52
N SER A 47 11.73 -10.91 -5.88
CA SER A 47 11.78 -10.45 -4.49
C SER A 47 12.18 -11.54 -3.48
N LYS A 48 12.01 -12.81 -3.82
CA LYS A 48 12.40 -13.94 -2.95
C LYS A 48 13.89 -14.29 -3.05
N ILE A 49 14.55 -13.91 -4.14
CA ILE A 49 15.94 -14.26 -4.42
C ILE A 49 16.89 -13.05 -4.31
N LEU A 50 16.36 -11.85 -4.18
CA LEU A 50 17.14 -10.67 -3.82
C LEU A 50 17.56 -10.76 -2.36
N SER A 51 18.82 -10.46 -2.05
CA SER A 51 19.34 -10.44 -0.68
C SER A 51 18.69 -9.37 0.18
N GLY A 52 18.25 -8.26 -0.45
CA GLY A 52 17.62 -7.11 0.22
C GLY A 52 18.63 -6.22 0.95
N GLU A 53 19.91 -6.32 0.64
CA GLU A 53 20.92 -5.40 1.16
C GLU A 53 20.79 -4.03 0.47
N ILE A 54 21.06 -2.95 1.22
CA ILE A 54 20.84 -1.56 0.76
C ILE A 54 21.69 -1.22 -0.47
N ASP A 55 22.86 -1.83 -0.61
CA ASP A 55 23.78 -1.58 -1.70
C ASP A 55 23.56 -2.46 -2.94
N ASP A 56 22.59 -3.36 -2.89
CA ASP A 56 22.28 -4.23 -4.01
C ASP A 56 21.77 -3.43 -5.21
N GLN A 57 22.37 -3.67 -6.35
CA GLN A 57 21.97 -3.04 -7.60
C GLN A 57 21.30 -4.04 -8.52
N VAL A 58 20.13 -3.66 -9.01
CA VAL A 58 19.42 -4.42 -10.04
C VAL A 58 19.48 -3.64 -11.34
N SER A 59 20.14 -4.22 -12.35
CA SER A 59 20.12 -3.68 -13.71
C SER A 59 18.88 -4.18 -14.44
N ILE A 60 18.13 -3.25 -15.04
CA ILE A 60 16.88 -3.56 -15.75
C ILE A 60 17.05 -3.20 -17.21
N TYR A 61 16.85 -4.18 -18.09
CA TYR A 61 16.92 -4.01 -19.54
C TYR A 61 15.58 -4.33 -20.19
N PHE A 62 15.25 -3.59 -21.23
CA PHE A 62 13.98 -3.72 -21.93
C PHE A 62 14.19 -3.99 -23.42
N THR A 63 13.46 -4.93 -23.95
CA THR A 63 13.22 -5.08 -25.39
C THR A 63 11.77 -4.70 -25.71
N LYS A 64 11.35 -4.93 -26.96
CA LYS A 64 9.95 -4.71 -27.34
C LYS A 64 8.97 -5.56 -26.53
N ASN A 65 9.31 -6.81 -26.23
CA ASN A 65 8.39 -7.81 -25.67
C ASN A 65 8.91 -8.46 -24.38
N HIS A 66 10.12 -8.11 -23.92
CA HIS A 66 10.72 -8.72 -22.74
C HIS A 66 11.34 -7.66 -21.83
N ILE A 67 11.39 -7.99 -20.56
CA ILE A 67 12.17 -7.33 -19.52
C ILE A 67 13.20 -8.32 -18.98
N LEU A 68 14.40 -7.84 -18.69
CA LEU A 68 15.47 -8.61 -18.11
C LEU A 68 15.94 -7.88 -16.85
N PHE A 69 16.05 -8.61 -15.76
CA PHE A 69 16.63 -8.18 -14.49
C PHE A 69 17.96 -8.91 -14.29
N GLU A 70 19.00 -8.16 -14.00
CA GLU A 70 20.33 -8.68 -13.72
C GLU A 70 20.82 -8.16 -12.37
N PHE A 71 21.19 -9.06 -11.49
CA PHE A 71 21.72 -8.77 -10.16
C PHE A 71 22.62 -9.94 -9.74
N ASP A 72 23.74 -9.63 -9.11
CA ASP A 72 24.80 -10.58 -8.78
C ASP A 72 25.20 -11.43 -10.00
N GLN A 73 25.06 -12.75 -9.89
CA GLN A 73 25.29 -13.71 -10.97
C GLN A 73 23.98 -14.26 -11.55
N THR A 74 22.86 -13.58 -11.27
CA THR A 74 21.52 -14.02 -11.65
C THR A 74 20.95 -13.14 -12.74
N MET A 75 20.34 -13.77 -13.74
CA MET A 75 19.64 -13.11 -14.83
C MET A 75 18.22 -13.69 -14.93
N VAL A 76 17.21 -12.81 -14.82
CA VAL A 76 15.81 -13.19 -14.93
C VAL A 76 15.21 -12.52 -16.15
N VAL A 77 14.67 -13.30 -17.08
CA VAL A 77 13.99 -12.81 -18.28
C VAL A 77 12.50 -13.09 -18.16
N SER A 78 11.69 -12.09 -18.44
CA SER A 78 10.23 -12.22 -18.45
C SER A 78 9.62 -11.59 -19.69
N ARG A 79 8.55 -12.19 -20.20
CA ARG A 79 7.76 -11.58 -21.26
C ARG A 79 6.86 -10.49 -20.70
N LEU A 80 6.78 -9.35 -21.38
CA LEU A 80 5.87 -8.26 -21.06
C LEU A 80 4.42 -8.65 -21.38
N ILE A 81 3.49 -8.08 -20.61
CA ILE A 81 2.06 -8.18 -20.87
C ILE A 81 1.69 -7.13 -21.90
N GLU A 82 1.07 -7.55 -22.99
CA GLU A 82 0.56 -6.66 -24.03
C GLU A 82 -0.75 -5.99 -23.59
N GLY A 83 -0.94 -4.74 -23.96
CA GLY A 83 -2.14 -3.95 -23.67
C GLY A 83 -1.89 -2.71 -22.81
N GLU A 84 -2.93 -1.91 -22.67
CA GLU A 84 -2.89 -0.72 -21.82
C GLU A 84 -3.10 -1.10 -20.35
N TYR A 85 -2.34 -0.45 -19.46
CA TYR A 85 -2.57 -0.55 -18.03
C TYR A 85 -3.73 0.35 -17.60
N PHE A 86 -4.38 0.00 -16.51
CA PHE A 86 -5.50 0.76 -15.97
C PHE A 86 -5.10 2.20 -15.66
N ARG A 87 -5.94 3.18 -16.00
CA ARG A 87 -5.68 4.60 -15.74
C ARG A 87 -6.00 4.94 -14.31
N ILE A 88 -4.97 5.04 -13.49
CA ILE A 88 -5.10 5.32 -12.05
C ILE A 88 -5.16 6.82 -11.73
N ASP A 89 -4.75 7.70 -12.65
CA ASP A 89 -4.61 9.13 -12.39
C ASP A 89 -5.91 9.78 -11.90
N GLN A 90 -7.06 9.28 -12.35
CA GLN A 90 -8.38 9.75 -11.92
C GLN A 90 -8.75 9.30 -10.48
N MET A 91 -8.05 8.32 -9.93
CA MET A 91 -8.29 7.79 -8.58
C MET A 91 -7.36 8.44 -7.55
N LEU A 92 -6.32 9.13 -8.00
CA LEU A 92 -5.34 9.78 -7.13
C LEU A 92 -5.80 11.22 -6.86
N SER A 93 -6.57 11.41 -5.80
CA SER A 93 -6.90 12.74 -5.30
C SER A 93 -5.88 13.21 -4.27
N SER A 94 -5.62 14.50 -4.25
CA SER A 94 -4.88 15.16 -3.17
C SER A 94 -5.80 15.73 -2.09
N ASP A 95 -7.12 15.74 -2.33
CA ASP A 95 -8.10 16.31 -1.42
C ASP A 95 -8.36 15.37 -0.24
N TYR A 96 -8.40 15.94 0.96
CA TYR A 96 -8.73 15.22 2.19
C TYR A 96 -9.42 16.16 3.18
N ASP A 97 -10.27 15.59 4.03
CA ASP A 97 -10.94 16.29 5.15
C ASP A 97 -10.22 16.02 6.49
N THR A 98 -9.43 14.94 6.54
CA THR A 98 -8.73 14.52 7.76
C THR A 98 -7.36 13.96 7.39
N LYS A 99 -6.33 14.50 8.03
CA LYS A 99 -4.96 13.96 8.03
C LYS A 99 -4.66 13.37 9.40
N VAL A 100 -4.07 12.19 9.42
CA VAL A 100 -3.63 11.52 10.64
C VAL A 100 -2.17 11.16 10.51
N SER A 101 -1.37 11.54 11.51
CA SER A 101 0.01 11.07 11.66
C SER A 101 0.05 10.09 12.83
N VAL A 102 0.59 8.91 12.59
CA VAL A 102 0.60 7.82 13.58
C VAL A 102 1.94 7.07 13.56
N ASN A 103 2.40 6.62 14.72
CA ASN A 103 3.57 5.75 14.81
C ASN A 103 3.28 4.43 14.07
N LYS A 104 4.09 4.15 13.05
CA LYS A 104 3.91 2.98 12.18
C LYS A 104 3.96 1.66 12.95
N LYS A 105 4.95 1.53 13.85
CA LYS A 105 5.15 0.29 14.58
C LYS A 105 3.99 -0.01 15.52
N GLU A 106 3.54 0.99 16.27
CA GLU A 106 2.42 0.86 17.19
C GLU A 106 1.13 0.50 16.46
N PHE A 107 0.86 1.17 15.33
CA PHE A 107 -0.30 0.90 14.50
C PHE A 107 -0.25 -0.50 13.89
N LEU A 108 0.91 -0.93 13.36
CA LEU A 108 1.10 -2.26 12.80
C LEU A 108 0.93 -3.35 13.86
N ASP A 109 1.56 -3.19 15.03
CA ASP A 109 1.49 -4.14 16.13
C ASP A 109 0.03 -4.31 16.63
N CYS A 110 -0.74 -3.21 16.69
CA CYS A 110 -2.15 -3.23 17.05
C CYS A 110 -2.99 -4.01 16.01
N ILE A 111 -2.79 -3.76 14.72
CA ILE A 111 -3.49 -4.49 13.65
C ILE A 111 -3.10 -5.97 13.64
N ASP A 112 -1.83 -6.30 13.84
CA ASP A 112 -1.36 -7.70 13.90
C ASP A 112 -2.04 -8.46 15.05
N ARG A 113 -2.16 -7.84 16.25
CA ARG A 113 -2.93 -8.44 17.36
C ARG A 113 -4.41 -8.64 17.01
N ALA A 114 -5.04 -7.67 16.35
CA ALA A 114 -6.42 -7.76 15.90
C ALA A 114 -6.64 -8.96 14.96
N THR A 115 -5.68 -9.25 14.07
CA THR A 115 -5.80 -10.35 13.12
C THR A 115 -5.81 -11.73 13.77
N LEU A 116 -5.28 -11.89 14.99
CA LEU A 116 -5.33 -13.14 15.74
C LEU A 116 -6.77 -13.59 16.09
N LEU A 117 -7.70 -12.64 16.09
CA LEU A 117 -9.12 -12.90 16.33
C LEU A 117 -9.90 -13.22 15.04
N VAL A 118 -9.26 -13.21 13.89
CA VAL A 118 -9.91 -13.46 12.59
C VAL A 118 -9.43 -14.80 12.05
N ARG A 119 -10.37 -15.71 11.76
CA ARG A 119 -10.03 -16.99 11.12
C ARG A 119 -9.59 -16.76 9.68
N GLU A 120 -8.71 -17.62 9.20
CA GLU A 120 -8.33 -17.62 7.79
C GLU A 120 -9.57 -17.82 6.91
N GLY A 121 -9.78 -16.86 5.98
CA GLY A 121 -10.97 -16.82 5.11
C GLY A 121 -12.12 -15.93 5.60
N ASP A 122 -12.15 -15.52 6.87
CA ASP A 122 -13.10 -14.54 7.36
C ASP A 122 -12.75 -13.13 6.87
N LYS A 123 -13.74 -12.47 6.27
CA LYS A 123 -13.59 -11.08 5.77
C LYS A 123 -14.03 -10.04 6.83
N LYS A 124 -13.59 -10.22 8.08
CA LYS A 124 -13.92 -9.27 9.14
C LYS A 124 -13.08 -8.01 9.00
N PRO A 125 -13.72 -6.83 8.90
CA PRO A 125 -12.99 -5.57 8.88
C PRO A 125 -12.47 -5.21 10.27
N ILE A 126 -11.34 -4.53 10.31
CA ILE A 126 -10.98 -3.71 11.45
C ILE A 126 -11.70 -2.37 11.31
N VAL A 127 -12.38 -1.95 12.37
CA VAL A 127 -13.06 -0.67 12.43
C VAL A 127 -12.15 0.30 13.17
N ILE A 128 -11.90 1.44 12.55
CA ILE A 128 -11.03 2.50 13.06
C ILE A 128 -11.90 3.72 13.34
N GLU A 129 -11.93 4.14 14.59
CA GLU A 129 -12.58 5.37 15.03
C GLU A 129 -11.50 6.40 15.39
N ILE A 130 -11.47 7.50 14.66
CA ILE A 130 -10.51 8.59 14.82
C ILE A 130 -11.24 9.77 15.43
N LYS A 131 -10.85 10.14 16.65
CA LYS A 131 -11.42 11.26 17.42
C LYS A 131 -10.30 11.98 18.15
N ASP A 132 -10.41 13.30 18.22
CA ASP A 132 -9.43 14.15 18.89
C ASP A 132 -7.99 13.76 18.49
N ASN A 133 -7.17 13.34 19.44
CA ASN A 133 -5.80 12.88 19.21
C ASN A 133 -5.65 11.38 19.47
N SER A 134 -6.72 10.60 19.31
CA SER A 134 -6.70 9.16 19.47
C SER A 134 -7.31 8.41 18.30
N MET A 135 -6.82 7.20 18.09
CA MET A 135 -7.32 6.23 17.13
C MET A 135 -7.68 4.95 17.86
N GLU A 136 -8.96 4.62 17.89
CA GLU A 136 -9.48 3.40 18.47
C GLU A 136 -9.68 2.35 17.39
N LEU A 137 -9.04 1.17 17.57
CA LEU A 137 -9.11 0.05 16.66
C LEU A 137 -9.97 -1.06 17.26
N LYS A 138 -11.03 -1.44 16.55
CA LYS A 138 -12.00 -2.42 17.01
C LYS A 138 -12.10 -3.58 16.02
N ILE A 139 -12.14 -4.79 16.54
CA ILE A 139 -12.53 -5.97 15.78
C ILE A 139 -13.47 -6.82 16.62
N ASP A 140 -14.51 -7.34 15.98
CA ASP A 140 -15.46 -8.25 16.59
C ASP A 140 -15.63 -9.48 15.72
N SER A 141 -15.40 -10.65 16.30
CA SER A 141 -15.46 -11.94 15.62
C SER A 141 -16.07 -13.02 16.50
N ALA A 142 -16.30 -14.20 15.92
CA ALA A 142 -16.76 -15.37 16.68
C ALA A 142 -15.71 -15.88 17.71
N MET A 143 -14.45 -15.47 17.61
CA MET A 143 -13.36 -15.85 18.51
C MET A 143 -13.20 -14.88 19.69
N GLY A 144 -13.79 -13.71 19.60
CA GLY A 144 -13.67 -12.65 20.60
C GLY A 144 -13.66 -11.26 20.00
N SER A 145 -13.49 -10.27 20.85
CA SER A 145 -13.40 -8.87 20.46
C SER A 145 -12.11 -8.25 20.99
N MET A 146 -11.59 -7.26 20.26
CA MET A 146 -10.48 -6.43 20.66
C MET A 146 -10.90 -4.98 20.51
N ASN A 147 -10.46 -4.16 21.45
CA ASN A 147 -10.56 -2.72 21.41
C ASN A 147 -9.26 -2.15 21.98
N GLU A 148 -8.48 -1.51 21.12
CA GLU A 148 -7.23 -0.85 21.51
C GLU A 148 -7.22 0.58 21.02
N GLU A 149 -6.63 1.46 21.80
CA GLU A 149 -6.47 2.88 21.51
C GLU A 149 -4.99 3.21 21.37
N ILE A 150 -4.67 4.00 20.36
CA ILE A 150 -3.31 4.50 20.11
C ILE A 150 -3.32 6.01 19.94
N ASP A 151 -2.24 6.66 20.33
CA ASP A 151 -2.08 8.10 20.18
C ASP A 151 -1.78 8.48 18.73
N ILE A 152 -2.36 9.58 18.28
CA ILE A 152 -2.17 10.14 16.94
C ILE A 152 -2.09 11.66 16.98
N GLU A 153 -1.57 12.23 15.90
CA GLU A 153 -1.80 13.64 15.58
C GLU A 153 -2.86 13.73 14.47
N LYS A 154 -3.95 14.41 14.76
CA LYS A 154 -5.06 14.59 13.79
C LYS A 154 -5.22 16.06 13.42
N ASP A 155 -5.37 16.30 12.11
CA ASP A 155 -5.85 17.54 11.55
C ASP A 155 -7.12 17.27 10.74
N GLY A 156 -8.23 17.87 11.11
CA GLY A 156 -9.53 17.71 10.43
C GLY A 156 -10.61 17.05 11.27
N LYS A 157 -11.55 16.41 10.58
CA LYS A 157 -12.80 15.87 11.16
C LYS A 157 -12.61 14.51 11.80
N ASP A 158 -13.48 14.19 12.74
CA ASP A 158 -13.63 12.83 13.27
C ASP A 158 -14.16 11.90 12.17
N ILE A 159 -13.71 10.65 12.19
CA ILE A 159 -14.12 9.68 11.19
C ILE A 159 -14.18 8.27 11.77
N LEU A 160 -15.20 7.51 11.36
CA LEU A 160 -15.35 6.08 11.62
C LEU A 160 -15.28 5.34 10.27
N ILE A 161 -14.32 4.45 10.11
CA ILE A 161 -14.03 3.78 8.84
C ILE A 161 -13.58 2.35 9.06
N GLY A 162 -13.89 1.45 8.13
CA GLY A 162 -13.49 0.05 8.20
C GLY A 162 -12.55 -0.34 7.08
N PHE A 163 -11.58 -1.18 7.38
CA PHE A 163 -10.63 -1.70 6.39
C PHE A 163 -10.44 -3.22 6.51
N ASN A 164 -9.98 -3.84 5.43
CA ASN A 164 -9.39 -5.16 5.52
C ASN A 164 -8.01 -5.04 6.23
N PRO A 165 -7.81 -5.67 7.41
CA PRO A 165 -6.58 -5.51 8.17
C PRO A 165 -5.34 -5.97 7.40
N LYS A 166 -5.44 -7.00 6.58
CA LYS A 166 -4.33 -7.48 5.74
C LYS A 166 -3.82 -6.40 4.78
N PHE A 167 -4.71 -5.59 4.22
CA PHE A 167 -4.30 -4.55 3.27
C PHE A 167 -3.55 -3.41 3.97
N LEU A 168 -3.91 -3.08 5.21
CA LEU A 168 -3.16 -2.14 6.04
C LEU A 168 -1.77 -2.70 6.39
N ILE A 169 -1.70 -3.96 6.84
CA ILE A 169 -0.44 -4.64 7.16
C ILE A 169 0.50 -4.64 5.96
N ASP A 170 0.00 -4.99 4.76
CA ASP A 170 0.81 -5.03 3.54
C ASP A 170 1.38 -3.64 3.19
N ALA A 171 0.61 -2.57 3.43
CA ALA A 171 1.07 -1.20 3.22
C ALA A 171 2.15 -0.79 4.22
N LEU A 172 1.93 -1.06 5.51
CA LEU A 172 2.80 -0.62 6.59
C LEU A 172 4.15 -1.35 6.61
N LYS A 173 4.20 -2.60 6.18
CA LYS A 173 5.43 -3.41 6.16
C LYS A 173 6.48 -2.94 5.16
N VAL A 174 6.13 -2.13 4.17
CA VAL A 174 7.04 -1.67 3.11
C VAL A 174 7.42 -0.19 3.23
N ILE A 175 6.97 0.48 4.28
CA ILE A 175 7.35 1.86 4.62
C ILE A 175 8.47 1.79 5.66
N ASP A 176 9.55 2.52 5.45
CA ASP A 176 10.70 2.56 6.37
C ASP A 176 10.53 3.61 7.47
N ASP A 177 9.74 4.65 7.25
CA ASP A 177 9.52 5.74 8.19
C ASP A 177 8.89 5.28 9.51
N GLU A 178 9.24 5.94 10.60
CA GLU A 178 8.68 5.68 11.93
C GLU A 178 7.25 6.22 12.07
N VAL A 179 6.94 7.29 11.37
CA VAL A 179 5.61 7.92 11.32
C VAL A 179 5.06 7.80 9.91
N ILE A 180 3.80 7.44 9.81
CA ILE A 180 3.08 7.41 8.52
C ILE A 180 1.94 8.41 8.52
N HIS A 181 1.57 8.86 7.34
CA HIS A 181 0.46 9.78 7.15
C HIS A 181 -0.71 9.11 6.44
N MET A 182 -1.88 9.19 7.05
CA MET A 182 -3.15 8.75 6.47
C MET A 182 -3.98 9.97 6.07
N TYR A 183 -4.51 9.96 4.86
CA TYR A 183 -5.35 11.01 4.31
C TYR A 183 -6.73 10.45 4.00
N LEU A 184 -7.75 11.00 4.62
CA LEU A 184 -9.12 10.52 4.59
C LEU A 184 -10.06 11.65 4.20
N MET A 185 -11.07 11.37 3.38
CA MET A 185 -12.07 12.34 3.01
C MET A 185 -13.42 12.05 3.70
N ASN A 186 -13.85 10.80 3.65
CA ASN A 186 -15.08 10.34 4.28
C ASN A 186 -15.06 8.80 4.41
N PRO A 187 -16.01 8.19 5.15
CA PRO A 187 -16.04 6.73 5.39
C PRO A 187 -16.19 5.84 4.15
N LYS A 188 -16.49 6.41 2.99
CA LYS A 188 -16.73 5.66 1.74
C LYS A 188 -15.69 5.95 0.66
N ALA A 189 -14.91 7.01 0.83
CA ALA A 189 -13.82 7.36 -0.09
C ALA A 189 -12.55 6.56 0.22
N PRO A 190 -11.66 6.40 -0.76
CA PRO A 190 -10.37 5.78 -0.53
C PRO A 190 -9.58 6.49 0.58
N CYS A 191 -8.84 5.72 1.38
CA CYS A 191 -7.79 6.23 2.25
C CYS A 191 -6.46 6.18 1.52
N PHE A 192 -5.65 7.22 1.65
CA PHE A 192 -4.28 7.24 1.16
C PHE A 192 -3.32 7.13 2.34
N ILE A 193 -2.30 6.29 2.21
CA ILE A 193 -1.17 6.20 3.14
C ILE A 193 0.08 6.62 2.36
N ARG A 194 0.87 7.54 2.93
CA ARG A 194 2.08 8.07 2.29
C ARG A 194 3.24 8.09 3.27
N ASP A 195 4.45 7.92 2.75
CA ASP A 195 5.69 8.23 3.43
C ASP A 195 5.96 9.75 3.44
N ASP A 196 6.94 10.19 4.22
CA ASP A 196 7.27 11.62 4.38
C ASP A 196 7.71 12.28 3.07
N GLU A 197 8.39 11.54 2.20
CA GLU A 197 8.91 12.05 0.92
C GLU A 197 7.92 11.91 -0.25
N GLU A 198 6.74 11.31 -0.01
CA GLU A 198 5.75 10.96 -1.06
C GLU A 198 6.32 10.09 -2.20
N ASN A 199 7.37 9.33 -1.92
CA ASN A 199 7.92 8.33 -2.83
C ASN A 199 7.07 7.05 -2.85
N TYR A 200 6.36 6.79 -1.76
CA TYR A 200 5.39 5.72 -1.63
C TYR A 200 3.99 6.28 -1.40
N THR A 201 3.05 5.82 -2.20
CA THR A 201 1.62 6.12 -2.02
C THR A 201 0.85 4.80 -2.09
N TYR A 202 0.06 4.55 -1.08
CA TYR A 202 -0.86 3.42 -1.05
C TYR A 202 -2.28 3.91 -0.92
N LEU A 203 -3.15 3.47 -1.82
CA LEU A 203 -4.58 3.71 -1.79
C LEU A 203 -5.28 2.43 -1.37
N ILE A 204 -6.17 2.51 -0.39
CA ILE A 204 -6.99 1.40 0.07
C ILE A 204 -8.47 1.80 0.10
N LEU A 205 -9.33 0.97 -0.49
CA LEU A 205 -10.77 1.16 -0.42
C LEU A 205 -11.30 0.69 0.94
N PRO A 206 -12.17 1.48 1.59
CA PRO A 206 -12.80 1.08 2.83
C PRO A 206 -13.81 -0.05 2.61
N VAL A 207 -14.10 -0.77 3.69
CA VAL A 207 -15.16 -1.79 3.74
C VAL A 207 -16.40 -1.20 4.39
N ASN A 208 -17.57 -1.56 3.92
CA ASN A 208 -18.81 -1.10 4.52
C ASN A 208 -19.02 -1.78 5.89
N ILE A 209 -19.04 -0.99 6.95
CA ILE A 209 -19.22 -1.44 8.34
C ILE A 209 -20.70 -1.60 8.74
N SER A 210 -21.65 -1.06 7.96
CA SER A 210 -23.08 -1.03 8.30
C SER A 210 -23.78 -2.39 8.26
N GLN A 211 -23.16 -3.44 7.71
CA GLN A 211 -23.76 -4.78 7.57
C GLN A 211 -23.47 -5.73 8.73
N ASN A 212 -22.61 -5.38 9.68
CA ASN A 212 -22.16 -6.31 10.73
C ASN A 212 -22.75 -6.04 12.13
N GLN A 213 -23.58 -5.02 12.32
CA GLN A 213 -24.21 -4.72 13.64
C GLN A 213 -25.56 -5.38 13.86
N ASN A 214 -26.10 -6.16 12.90
CA ASN A 214 -27.41 -6.81 12.98
C ASN A 214 -27.35 -8.33 12.72
N ARG A 215 -26.42 -9.03 13.34
CA ARG A 215 -26.53 -10.49 13.45
C ARG A 215 -25.99 -10.99 14.78
#